data_0a8c691dce88842def078fe743faf5fb
#
_entry.id   0a8c691dce88842def078fe743faf5fb
#
_cell.length_a   1.000
_cell.length_b   1.000
_cell.length_c   1.000
_cell.angle_alpha   90.00
_cell.angle_beta   90.00
_cell.angle_gamma   90.00
#
_symmetry.space_group_name_H-M   'P 1'
#
loop_
_entity.id
_entity.type
_entity.pdbx_description
1 polymer ?
#
loop_
_entity_poly.entity_id
_entity_poly.type
_entity_poly.pdbx_seq_one_letter_code
_entity_poly.pdbx_strand_id
1 'polypeptide(L)'
;MTDTSATNAPRSATAGRFLHSLTPMRSRDPHEEHRVATTLELLYDLTLVIAFGVNGVQMAHALASGHVAAGLAAFGFVQFCTIWAWMSYSSFASSYDTDDWGVRSGVAVQMVGIIMMTTGIPALYEGFEHGWQLHSGNIVAGYVVMRVSLVALWLRAARANPDQARACRIHALWIVLVQVLWVGTLFVHLNALSLFIVSVLLFTMELAVPMHLVRRYDHMAWHPHHLAERFGLLTIITLGEVLVGTAQSVTALYTEHGWSASTVVVLASGVSIALGLWWVYFEVPFGQILHEHPARTVTVAYVHFILFASLAAIGAGLHVAALREEGHAVISSTGAVLSVAVPVAVFVIILYALVVAVNLRALGRIYQLMLGLTIAALAGSVLLSLAGVPFAACLAVILLAPWINVAGVETVGSWHMHKRLEVDA
;
A
#
# COMPACT_ATOMS: atom_id res chain seq x y z
N MET A 1 22.19 30.58 -55.50
CA MET A 1 20.84 31.10 -55.65
C MET A 1 19.93 29.89 -55.78
N THR A 2 19.12 29.54 -54.85
CA THR A 2 18.19 30.20 -53.93
C THR A 2 18.13 29.45 -52.62
N ASP A 3 18.25 30.21 -51.58
CA ASP A 3 18.04 29.86 -50.18
C ASP A 3 16.56 29.61 -49.87
N THR A 4 16.23 28.56 -49.15
CA THR A 4 14.95 28.42 -48.43
C THR A 4 15.22 27.76 -47.08
N SER A 5 15.69 28.55 -46.14
CA SER A 5 15.62 28.26 -44.71
C SER A 5 14.16 28.35 -44.24
N ALA A 6 13.50 27.20 -44.07
CA ALA A 6 12.22 27.13 -43.36
C ALA A 6 12.52 27.10 -41.85
N THR A 7 12.39 28.25 -41.21
CA THR A 7 12.40 28.44 -39.78
C THR A 7 11.25 27.65 -39.13
N ASN A 8 11.56 26.60 -38.39
CA ASN A 8 10.65 25.98 -37.45
C ASN A 8 10.45 26.92 -36.25
N ALA A 9 9.38 27.68 -36.25
CA ALA A 9 8.94 28.43 -35.08
C ALA A 9 8.38 27.46 -34.02
N PRO A 10 8.70 27.66 -32.73
CA PRO A 10 8.20 26.80 -31.67
C PRO A 10 6.70 27.01 -31.49
N ARG A 11 5.92 25.93 -31.53
CA ARG A 11 4.51 25.91 -31.16
C ARG A 11 4.30 26.13 -29.67
N SER A 12 4.49 27.34 -29.20
CA SER A 12 4.16 27.77 -27.84
C SER A 12 3.01 28.78 -27.89
N ALA A 13 1.78 28.35 -28.06
CA ALA A 13 0.61 29.21 -27.83
C ALA A 13 -0.71 28.43 -27.77
N THR A 14 -0.82 27.40 -26.90
CA THR A 14 -2.12 26.75 -26.65
C THR A 14 -2.36 26.38 -25.16
N ALA A 15 -1.50 26.79 -24.26
CA ALA A 15 -1.66 26.46 -22.83
C ALA A 15 -2.82 27.19 -22.12
N GLY A 16 -3.39 28.24 -22.71
CA GLY A 16 -4.37 29.08 -22.02
C GLY A 16 -5.86 28.75 -22.28
N ARG A 17 -6.16 27.82 -23.19
CA ARG A 17 -7.55 27.62 -23.66
C ARG A 17 -8.26 26.37 -23.08
N PHE A 18 -7.58 25.52 -22.31
CA PHE A 18 -8.11 24.21 -21.96
C PHE A 18 -8.59 24.07 -20.48
N LEU A 19 -8.51 25.11 -19.67
CA LEU A 19 -8.91 25.04 -18.26
C LEU A 19 -10.42 24.87 -18.02
N HIS A 20 -11.27 25.00 -19.02
CA HIS A 20 -12.73 24.98 -18.87
C HIS A 20 -13.47 24.00 -19.82
N SER A 21 -12.79 23.18 -20.61
CA SER A 21 -13.42 22.19 -21.49
C SER A 21 -13.11 20.75 -21.06
N LEU A 22 -14.13 19.88 -21.12
CA LEU A 22 -13.91 18.43 -21.06
C LEU A 22 -13.18 17.98 -22.33
N THR A 23 -11.99 17.42 -22.16
CA THR A 23 -11.24 16.81 -23.26
C THR A 23 -11.62 15.34 -23.43
N PRO A 24 -11.62 14.80 -24.67
CA PRO A 24 -11.82 13.36 -24.85
C PRO A 24 -10.75 12.58 -24.09
N MET A 25 -11.17 11.70 -23.18
CA MET A 25 -10.30 10.86 -22.37
C MET A 25 -9.75 9.70 -23.22
N ARG A 26 -8.70 9.96 -23.99
CA ARG A 26 -8.08 8.94 -24.83
C ARG A 26 -7.19 8.03 -24.03
N SER A 27 -7.07 6.77 -24.46
CA SER A 27 -6.08 5.85 -23.91
C SER A 27 -4.66 6.40 -24.12
N ARG A 28 -3.81 6.20 -23.14
CA ARG A 28 -2.40 6.60 -23.23
C ARG A 28 -1.57 5.59 -24.00
N ASP A 29 -0.44 6.06 -24.50
CA ASP A 29 0.58 5.22 -25.10
C ASP A 29 1.36 4.50 -23.98
N PRO A 30 1.34 3.17 -23.90
CA PRO A 30 2.10 2.42 -22.91
C PRO A 30 3.63 2.54 -23.09
N HIS A 31 4.09 3.05 -24.23
CA HIS A 31 5.51 3.24 -24.58
C HIS A 31 6.01 4.68 -24.40
N GLU A 32 5.25 5.54 -23.75
CA GLU A 32 5.66 6.92 -23.43
C GLU A 32 6.90 6.91 -22.53
N GLU A 33 8.02 7.53 -22.96
CA GLU A 33 9.34 7.34 -22.32
C GLU A 33 9.45 7.88 -20.89
N HIS A 34 8.72 8.94 -20.50
CA HIS A 34 8.89 9.61 -19.20
C HIS A 34 7.55 10.00 -18.58
N ARG A 35 6.84 9.03 -18.02
CA ARG A 35 5.63 9.31 -17.28
C ARG A 35 5.86 9.29 -15.78
N VAL A 36 5.82 10.46 -15.17
CA VAL A 36 5.84 10.65 -13.71
C VAL A 36 4.42 10.81 -13.16
N ALA A 37 4.24 10.50 -11.87
CA ALA A 37 2.98 10.73 -11.17
C ALA A 37 2.63 12.23 -11.15
N THR A 38 1.36 12.55 -11.38
CA THR A 38 0.87 13.93 -11.37
C THR A 38 0.73 14.46 -9.94
N THR A 39 0.74 15.79 -9.79
CA THR A 39 0.51 16.43 -8.47
C THR A 39 -0.86 16.09 -7.89
N LEU A 40 -1.87 15.84 -8.74
CA LEU A 40 -3.20 15.42 -8.31
C LEU A 40 -3.18 13.98 -7.75
N GLU A 41 -2.42 13.09 -8.38
CA GLU A 41 -2.23 11.72 -7.88
C GLU A 41 -1.51 11.72 -6.53
N LEU A 42 -0.50 12.58 -6.35
CA LEU A 42 0.19 12.75 -5.05
C LEU A 42 -0.75 13.28 -3.97
N LEU A 43 -1.63 14.22 -4.30
CA LEU A 43 -2.64 14.74 -3.37
C LEU A 43 -3.65 13.65 -2.97
N TYR A 44 -4.05 12.81 -3.93
CA TYR A 44 -4.89 11.66 -3.66
C TYR A 44 -4.20 10.66 -2.71
N ASP A 45 -2.93 10.34 -2.97
CA ASP A 45 -2.13 9.45 -2.12
C ASP A 45 -2.00 9.99 -0.70
N LEU A 46 -1.78 11.30 -0.55
CA LEU A 46 -1.72 11.95 0.76
C LEU A 46 -3.03 11.79 1.55
N THR A 47 -4.19 11.74 0.87
CA THR A 47 -5.47 11.53 1.56
C THR A 47 -5.57 10.14 2.20
N LEU A 48 -4.91 9.13 1.62
CA LEU A 48 -4.89 7.77 2.17
C LEU A 48 -4.11 7.66 3.49
N VAL A 49 -3.15 8.55 3.73
CA VAL A 49 -2.41 8.62 5.01
C VAL A 49 -3.36 8.73 6.18
N ILE A 50 -4.44 9.51 6.05
CA ILE A 50 -5.44 9.67 7.11
C ILE A 50 -6.10 8.32 7.45
N ALA A 51 -6.43 7.52 6.43
CA ALA A 51 -7.03 6.21 6.64
C ALA A 51 -6.02 5.21 7.24
N PHE A 52 -4.77 5.22 6.78
CA PHE A 52 -3.71 4.38 7.35
C PHE A 52 -3.45 4.73 8.82
N GLY A 53 -3.31 6.03 9.14
CA GLY A 53 -3.04 6.49 10.50
C GLY A 53 -4.17 6.13 11.46
N VAL A 54 -5.44 6.41 11.11
CA VAL A 54 -6.57 6.04 11.97
C VAL A 54 -6.67 4.52 12.13
N ASN A 55 -6.47 3.74 11.05
CA ASN A 55 -6.47 2.28 11.13
C ASN A 55 -5.33 1.75 12.01
N GLY A 56 -4.13 2.33 11.90
CA GLY A 56 -2.98 1.98 12.74
C GLY A 56 -3.21 2.25 14.22
N VAL A 57 -3.79 3.41 14.55
CA VAL A 57 -4.15 3.77 15.93
C VAL A 57 -5.18 2.79 16.52
N GLN A 58 -6.25 2.48 15.78
CA GLN A 58 -7.26 1.55 16.25
C GLN A 58 -6.70 0.13 16.41
N MET A 59 -5.85 -0.33 15.49
CA MET A 59 -5.15 -1.60 15.62
C MET A 59 -4.28 -1.63 16.88
N ALA A 60 -3.53 -0.56 17.15
CA ALA A 60 -2.70 -0.49 18.34
C ALA A 60 -3.52 -0.60 19.63
N HIS A 61 -4.66 0.11 19.73
CA HIS A 61 -5.56 0.00 20.88
C HIS A 61 -6.16 -1.40 21.03
N ALA A 62 -6.63 -2.03 19.94
CA ALA A 62 -7.16 -3.38 19.97
C ALA A 62 -6.11 -4.40 20.45
N LEU A 63 -4.88 -4.31 19.93
CA LEU A 63 -3.77 -5.17 20.36
C LEU A 63 -3.40 -4.91 21.82
N ALA A 64 -3.28 -3.65 22.23
CA ALA A 64 -2.95 -3.26 23.60
C ALA A 64 -3.98 -3.80 24.60
N SER A 65 -5.27 -3.79 24.24
CA SER A 65 -6.38 -4.32 25.03
C SER A 65 -6.53 -5.84 25.00
N GLY A 66 -5.65 -6.55 24.23
CA GLY A 66 -5.69 -8.01 24.11
C GLY A 66 -6.68 -8.56 23.08
N HIS A 67 -7.42 -7.73 22.35
CA HIS A 67 -8.36 -8.14 21.29
C HIS A 67 -7.63 -8.44 19.97
N VAL A 68 -6.60 -9.28 20.00
CA VAL A 68 -5.68 -9.49 18.88
C VAL A 68 -6.38 -9.95 17.61
N ALA A 69 -7.26 -10.95 17.70
CA ALA A 69 -7.95 -11.50 16.52
C ALA A 69 -8.90 -10.48 15.87
N ALA A 70 -9.69 -9.77 16.68
CA ALA A 70 -10.58 -8.71 16.24
C ALA A 70 -9.80 -7.55 15.61
N GLY A 71 -8.73 -7.12 16.28
CA GLY A 71 -7.86 -6.05 15.79
C GLY A 71 -7.21 -6.37 14.46
N LEU A 72 -6.66 -7.57 14.27
CA LEU A 72 -6.05 -7.99 13.01
C LEU A 72 -7.09 -8.13 11.89
N ALA A 73 -8.28 -8.63 12.19
CA ALA A 73 -9.35 -8.77 11.19
C ALA A 73 -9.88 -7.39 10.74
N ALA A 74 -10.14 -6.48 11.69
CA ALA A 74 -10.56 -5.11 11.39
C ALA A 74 -9.48 -4.35 10.60
N PHE A 75 -8.22 -4.48 11.02
CA PHE A 75 -7.07 -3.90 10.31
C PHE A 75 -7.01 -4.39 8.86
N GLY A 76 -7.05 -5.70 8.65
CA GLY A 76 -6.99 -6.29 7.31
C GLY A 76 -8.16 -5.86 6.43
N PHE A 77 -9.37 -5.75 7.00
CA PHE A 77 -10.55 -5.28 6.29
C PHE A 77 -10.38 -3.82 5.79
N VAL A 78 -9.99 -2.91 6.67
CA VAL A 78 -9.77 -1.49 6.33
C VAL A 78 -8.61 -1.35 5.34
N GLN A 79 -7.50 -2.07 5.60
CA GLN A 79 -6.33 -2.06 4.70
C GLN A 79 -6.70 -2.50 3.30
N PHE A 80 -7.50 -3.58 3.19
CA PHE A 80 -7.96 -4.02 1.88
C PHE A 80 -8.78 -2.92 1.18
N CYS A 81 -9.80 -2.37 1.82
CA CYS A 81 -10.64 -1.32 1.22
C CYS A 81 -9.81 -0.10 0.77
N THR A 82 -8.88 0.34 1.62
CA THR A 82 -8.04 1.53 1.35
C THR A 82 -7.09 1.28 0.19
N ILE A 83 -6.31 0.20 0.25
CA ILE A 83 -5.30 -0.11 -0.77
C ILE A 83 -5.97 -0.46 -2.10
N TRP A 84 -7.10 -1.17 -2.07
CA TRP A 84 -7.83 -1.52 -3.29
C TRP A 84 -8.47 -0.31 -3.99
N ALA A 85 -9.02 0.63 -3.22
CA ALA A 85 -9.49 1.89 -3.78
C ALA A 85 -8.37 2.63 -4.50
N TRP A 86 -7.21 2.75 -3.85
CA TRP A 86 -6.01 3.35 -4.42
C TRP A 86 -5.52 2.62 -5.67
N MET A 87 -5.40 1.30 -5.61
CA MET A 87 -4.90 0.48 -6.72
C MET A 87 -5.82 0.56 -7.95
N SER A 88 -7.13 0.57 -7.72
CA SER A 88 -8.12 0.70 -8.79
C SER A 88 -8.03 2.05 -9.48
N TYR A 89 -7.85 3.15 -8.71
CA TYR A 89 -7.64 4.47 -9.28
C TYR A 89 -6.28 4.57 -9.99
N SER A 90 -5.20 4.09 -9.39
CA SER A 90 -3.85 4.11 -9.98
C SER A 90 -3.79 3.34 -11.30
N SER A 91 -4.47 2.19 -11.37
CA SER A 91 -4.60 1.42 -12.61
C SER A 91 -5.38 2.18 -13.68
N PHE A 92 -6.48 2.85 -13.29
CA PHE A 92 -7.26 3.71 -14.18
C PHE A 92 -6.41 4.87 -14.69
N ALA A 93 -5.77 5.63 -13.81
CA ALA A 93 -4.94 6.77 -14.15
C ALA A 93 -3.73 6.38 -15.02
N SER A 94 -3.18 5.18 -14.82
CA SER A 94 -2.13 4.65 -15.69
C SER A 94 -2.57 4.48 -17.15
N SER A 95 -3.84 4.17 -17.38
CA SER A 95 -4.40 3.90 -18.73
C SER A 95 -5.06 5.11 -19.37
N TYR A 96 -5.70 6.00 -18.58
CA TYR A 96 -6.60 7.06 -19.07
C TYR A 96 -6.41 8.37 -18.31
N ASP A 97 -5.24 8.93 -18.31
CA ASP A 97 -5.03 10.22 -17.67
C ASP A 97 -5.37 11.39 -18.61
N THR A 98 -6.22 12.28 -18.10
CA THR A 98 -6.60 13.53 -18.76
C THR A 98 -6.74 14.58 -17.68
N ASP A 99 -5.76 15.47 -17.54
CA ASP A 99 -5.75 16.47 -16.46
C ASP A 99 -6.77 17.60 -16.72
N ASP A 100 -8.07 17.23 -16.74
CA ASP A 100 -9.17 18.18 -16.86
C ASP A 100 -10.04 18.25 -15.59
N TRP A 101 -10.94 19.24 -15.57
CA TRP A 101 -11.79 19.45 -14.40
C TRP A 101 -12.69 18.24 -14.07
N GLY A 102 -13.04 17.42 -15.05
CA GLY A 102 -13.86 16.22 -14.83
C GLY A 102 -13.10 15.15 -14.06
N VAL A 103 -11.81 14.90 -14.40
CA VAL A 103 -10.94 13.99 -13.63
C VAL A 103 -10.65 14.58 -12.26
N ARG A 104 -10.30 15.87 -12.19
CA ARG A 104 -10.03 16.55 -10.90
C ARG A 104 -11.23 16.47 -9.96
N SER A 105 -12.45 16.70 -10.45
CA SER A 105 -13.67 16.55 -9.66
C SER A 105 -13.92 15.10 -9.25
N GLY A 106 -13.68 14.13 -10.15
CA GLY A 106 -13.79 12.71 -9.82
C GLY A 106 -12.83 12.29 -8.71
N VAL A 107 -11.58 12.75 -8.75
CA VAL A 107 -10.59 12.51 -7.69
C VAL A 107 -11.02 13.19 -6.39
N ALA A 108 -11.49 14.44 -6.43
CA ALA A 108 -12.00 15.12 -5.23
C ALA A 108 -13.15 14.35 -4.56
N VAL A 109 -14.08 13.79 -5.33
CA VAL A 109 -15.15 12.92 -4.80
C VAL A 109 -14.58 11.66 -4.16
N GLN A 110 -13.54 11.05 -4.76
CA GLN A 110 -12.88 9.89 -4.13
C GLN A 110 -12.19 10.28 -2.81
N MET A 111 -11.53 11.44 -2.73
CA MET A 111 -10.94 11.95 -1.49
C MET A 111 -12.00 12.15 -0.40
N VAL A 112 -13.17 12.70 -0.73
CA VAL A 112 -14.31 12.78 0.19
C VAL A 112 -14.73 11.39 0.66
N GLY A 113 -14.81 10.42 -0.24
CA GLY A 113 -15.11 9.02 0.10
C GLY A 113 -14.11 8.40 1.07
N ILE A 114 -12.79 8.67 0.90
CA ILE A 114 -11.75 8.20 1.84
C ILE A 114 -11.98 8.78 3.24
N ILE A 115 -12.22 10.09 3.34
CA ILE A 115 -12.47 10.74 4.64
C ILE A 115 -13.74 10.19 5.28
N MET A 116 -14.83 10.00 4.52
CA MET A 116 -16.05 9.36 5.02
C MET A 116 -15.77 7.94 5.53
N MET A 117 -15.03 7.14 4.78
CA MET A 117 -14.65 5.78 5.18
C MET A 117 -13.86 5.81 6.50
N THR A 118 -12.94 6.75 6.65
CA THR A 118 -12.11 6.90 7.85
C THR A 118 -12.94 7.13 9.11
N THR A 119 -14.05 7.89 9.02
CA THR A 119 -14.93 8.12 10.18
C THR A 119 -15.62 6.85 10.69
N GLY A 120 -15.71 5.82 9.86
CA GLY A 120 -16.32 4.54 10.24
C GLY A 120 -15.35 3.54 10.86
N ILE A 121 -14.02 3.79 10.80
CA ILE A 121 -13.01 2.83 11.28
C ILE A 121 -13.17 2.51 12.78
N PRO A 122 -13.32 3.48 13.71
CA PRO A 122 -13.48 3.16 15.14
C PRO A 122 -14.69 2.25 15.43
N ALA A 123 -15.83 2.53 14.79
CA ALA A 123 -17.04 1.72 14.96
C ALA A 123 -16.90 0.29 14.42
N LEU A 124 -16.08 0.09 13.38
CA LEU A 124 -15.76 -1.25 12.88
C LEU A 124 -14.99 -2.06 13.93
N TYR A 125 -13.94 -1.47 14.52
CA TYR A 125 -13.16 -2.14 15.57
C TYR A 125 -14.03 -2.48 16.78
N GLU A 126 -14.82 -1.53 17.27
CA GLU A 126 -15.78 -1.76 18.34
C GLU A 126 -16.76 -2.92 18.01
N GLY A 127 -17.29 -2.95 16.79
CA GLY A 127 -18.15 -4.03 16.34
C GLY A 127 -17.48 -5.40 16.32
N PHE A 128 -16.21 -5.47 15.92
CA PHE A 128 -15.44 -6.71 15.90
C PHE A 128 -15.06 -7.18 17.31
N GLU A 129 -14.74 -6.27 18.21
CA GLU A 129 -14.41 -6.56 19.60
C GLU A 129 -15.63 -7.05 20.37
N HIS A 130 -16.84 -6.51 20.11
CA HIS A 130 -18.06 -6.80 20.85
C HIS A 130 -19.02 -7.81 20.15
N GLY A 131 -18.50 -8.72 19.35
CA GLY A 131 -19.29 -9.80 18.80
C GLY A 131 -19.23 -9.99 17.29
N TRP A 132 -18.16 -9.46 16.66
CA TRP A 132 -17.92 -9.61 15.21
C TRP A 132 -19.08 -9.08 14.35
N GLN A 133 -19.59 -7.92 14.71
CA GLN A 133 -20.63 -7.23 13.97
C GLN A 133 -20.03 -6.21 13.02
N LEU A 134 -20.58 -6.12 11.82
CA LEU A 134 -20.14 -5.13 10.83
C LEU A 134 -20.86 -3.79 11.10
N HIS A 135 -20.40 -3.03 12.07
CA HIS A 135 -20.82 -1.64 12.27
C HIS A 135 -20.06 -0.70 11.33
N SER A 136 -20.33 -0.82 10.04
CA SER A 136 -19.49 -0.20 9.00
C SER A 136 -20.25 0.68 8.01
N GLY A 137 -21.41 1.21 8.38
CA GLY A 137 -22.21 2.06 7.50
C GLY A 137 -21.38 3.17 6.82
N ASN A 138 -20.57 3.90 7.61
CA ASN A 138 -19.71 4.95 7.07
C ASN A 138 -18.56 4.41 6.20
N ILE A 139 -18.01 3.22 6.53
CA ILE A 139 -16.98 2.58 5.71
C ILE A 139 -17.56 2.22 4.35
N VAL A 140 -18.69 1.52 4.34
CA VAL A 140 -19.36 1.12 3.08
C VAL A 140 -19.81 2.37 2.31
N ALA A 141 -20.38 3.37 2.96
CA ALA A 141 -20.80 4.61 2.31
C ALA A 141 -19.62 5.34 1.65
N GLY A 142 -18.52 5.54 2.37
CA GLY A 142 -17.30 6.17 1.84
C GLY A 142 -16.71 5.35 0.69
N TYR A 143 -16.68 4.03 0.83
CA TYR A 143 -16.19 3.14 -0.23
C TYR A 143 -17.07 3.22 -1.49
N VAL A 144 -18.40 3.24 -1.34
CA VAL A 144 -19.35 3.43 -2.46
C VAL A 144 -19.14 4.78 -3.14
N VAL A 145 -18.94 5.86 -2.39
CA VAL A 145 -18.67 7.20 -2.96
C VAL A 145 -17.42 7.16 -3.85
N MET A 146 -16.33 6.55 -3.38
CA MET A 146 -15.11 6.37 -4.20
C MET A 146 -15.39 5.58 -5.47
N ARG A 147 -16.14 4.48 -5.35
CA ARG A 147 -16.44 3.57 -6.46
C ARG A 147 -17.37 4.18 -7.49
N VAL A 148 -18.37 4.94 -7.07
CA VAL A 148 -19.28 5.66 -7.99
C VAL A 148 -18.51 6.67 -8.85
N SER A 149 -17.60 7.41 -8.23
CA SER A 149 -16.70 8.30 -8.97
C SER A 149 -15.85 7.53 -10.00
N LEU A 150 -15.25 6.43 -9.60
CA LEU A 150 -14.42 5.61 -10.48
C LEU A 150 -15.24 5.01 -11.63
N VAL A 151 -16.48 4.57 -11.39
CA VAL A 151 -17.42 4.11 -12.42
C VAL A 151 -17.69 5.21 -13.45
N ALA A 152 -17.94 6.45 -12.99
CA ALA A 152 -18.14 7.59 -13.89
C ALA A 152 -16.92 7.84 -14.79
N LEU A 153 -15.72 7.73 -14.26
CA LEU A 153 -14.47 7.83 -15.01
C LEU A 153 -14.32 6.71 -16.04
N TRP A 154 -14.59 5.45 -15.68
CA TRP A 154 -14.56 4.30 -16.60
C TRP A 154 -15.60 4.46 -17.74
N LEU A 155 -16.81 4.92 -17.43
CA LEU A 155 -17.84 5.16 -18.44
C LEU A 155 -17.47 6.33 -19.37
N ARG A 156 -16.75 7.33 -18.84
CA ARG A 156 -16.21 8.41 -19.65
C ARG A 156 -15.11 7.91 -20.60
N ALA A 157 -14.18 7.09 -20.12
CA ALA A 157 -13.16 6.44 -20.94
C ALA A 157 -13.79 5.58 -22.04
N ALA A 158 -14.85 4.82 -21.72
CA ALA A 158 -15.58 4.00 -22.69
C ALA A 158 -16.20 4.81 -23.83
N ARG A 159 -16.61 6.07 -23.58
CA ARG A 159 -17.17 6.95 -24.63
C ARG A 159 -16.09 7.51 -25.56
N ALA A 160 -14.90 7.73 -25.03
CA ALA A 160 -13.79 8.32 -25.80
C ALA A 160 -12.96 7.27 -26.57
N ASN A 161 -13.04 5.98 -26.19
CA ASN A 161 -12.25 4.89 -26.78
C ASN A 161 -13.17 3.75 -27.26
N PRO A 162 -13.71 3.79 -28.49
CA PRO A 162 -14.63 2.77 -29.01
C PRO A 162 -14.07 1.37 -28.97
N ASP A 163 -12.79 1.18 -29.26
CA ASP A 163 -12.11 -0.11 -29.32
C ASP A 163 -12.01 -0.76 -27.91
N GLN A 164 -11.91 0.03 -26.85
CA GLN A 164 -11.82 -0.41 -25.45
C GLN A 164 -13.15 -0.28 -24.69
N ALA A 165 -14.19 0.28 -25.34
CA ALA A 165 -15.46 0.61 -24.70
C ALA A 165 -16.11 -0.59 -24.01
N ARG A 166 -15.99 -1.80 -24.59
CA ARG A 166 -16.54 -3.04 -24.01
C ARG A 166 -15.84 -3.39 -22.69
N ALA A 167 -14.51 -3.35 -22.64
CA ALA A 167 -13.73 -3.64 -21.43
C ALA A 167 -14.03 -2.62 -20.33
N CYS A 168 -14.04 -1.33 -20.65
CA CYS A 168 -14.36 -0.25 -19.71
C CYS A 168 -15.77 -0.40 -19.11
N ARG A 169 -16.77 -0.74 -19.94
CA ARG A 169 -18.15 -0.95 -19.48
C ARG A 169 -18.30 -2.18 -18.61
N ILE A 170 -17.61 -3.28 -18.94
CA ILE A 170 -17.59 -4.49 -18.11
C ILE A 170 -16.98 -4.17 -16.76
N HIS A 171 -15.86 -3.43 -16.74
CA HIS A 171 -15.22 -3.01 -15.49
C HIS A 171 -16.16 -2.16 -14.64
N ALA A 172 -16.79 -1.12 -15.23
CA ALA A 172 -17.75 -0.27 -14.55
C ALA A 172 -18.95 -1.06 -14.00
N LEU A 173 -19.53 -1.96 -14.80
CA LEU A 173 -20.67 -2.80 -14.39
C LEU A 173 -20.30 -3.71 -13.20
N TRP A 174 -19.11 -4.28 -13.24
CA TRP A 174 -18.66 -5.16 -12.16
C TRP A 174 -18.41 -4.39 -10.85
N ILE A 175 -17.80 -3.21 -10.92
CA ILE A 175 -17.69 -2.34 -9.74
C ILE A 175 -19.08 -2.10 -9.14
N VAL A 176 -20.07 -1.71 -9.96
CA VAL A 176 -21.44 -1.49 -9.50
C VAL A 176 -22.04 -2.73 -8.84
N LEU A 177 -21.89 -3.90 -9.48
CA LEU A 177 -22.41 -5.16 -8.93
C LEU A 177 -21.84 -5.46 -7.52
N VAL A 178 -20.52 -5.34 -7.36
CA VAL A 178 -19.89 -5.60 -6.07
C VAL A 178 -20.28 -4.55 -5.03
N GLN A 179 -20.45 -3.27 -5.43
CA GLN A 179 -20.93 -2.26 -4.49
C GLN A 179 -22.37 -2.50 -4.04
N VAL A 180 -23.26 -2.97 -4.93
CA VAL A 180 -24.63 -3.38 -4.54
C VAL A 180 -24.60 -4.51 -3.50
N LEU A 181 -23.69 -5.49 -3.67
CA LEU A 181 -23.52 -6.56 -2.70
C LEU A 181 -22.98 -6.04 -1.37
N TRP A 182 -21.98 -5.12 -1.37
CA TRP A 182 -21.49 -4.49 -0.14
C TRP A 182 -22.58 -3.70 0.59
N VAL A 183 -23.38 -2.92 -0.11
CA VAL A 183 -24.54 -2.23 0.48
C VAL A 183 -25.55 -3.25 1.02
N GLY A 184 -25.76 -4.36 0.33
CA GLY A 184 -26.61 -5.45 0.79
C GLY A 184 -26.22 -6.03 2.15
N THR A 185 -24.92 -6.08 2.47
CA THR A 185 -24.43 -6.56 3.78
C THR A 185 -24.93 -5.72 4.95
N LEU A 186 -25.27 -4.45 4.74
CA LEU A 186 -25.77 -3.56 5.79
C LEU A 186 -27.21 -3.90 6.24
N PHE A 187 -27.94 -4.64 5.42
CA PHE A 187 -29.34 -5.00 5.69
C PHE A 187 -29.50 -6.44 6.20
N VAL A 188 -28.40 -7.19 6.30
CA VAL A 188 -28.41 -8.59 6.74
C VAL A 188 -27.61 -8.74 8.02
N HIS A 189 -28.22 -9.37 9.03
CA HIS A 189 -27.51 -9.72 10.26
C HIS A 189 -26.61 -10.93 10.00
N LEU A 190 -25.30 -10.69 9.91
CA LEU A 190 -24.30 -11.72 9.68
C LEU A 190 -23.62 -12.06 11.01
N ASN A 191 -23.49 -13.34 11.34
CA ASN A 191 -22.60 -13.77 12.42
C ASN A 191 -21.11 -13.71 11.96
N ALA A 192 -20.17 -13.90 12.88
CA ALA A 192 -18.74 -13.80 12.62
C ALA A 192 -18.27 -14.64 11.40
N LEU A 193 -18.71 -15.89 11.31
CA LEU A 193 -18.32 -16.79 10.22
C LEU A 193 -18.91 -16.35 8.88
N SER A 194 -20.21 -16.03 8.84
CA SER A 194 -20.86 -15.56 7.61
C SER A 194 -20.30 -14.20 7.16
N LEU A 195 -20.00 -13.29 8.08
CA LEU A 195 -19.34 -12.03 7.78
C LEU A 195 -17.96 -12.26 7.15
N PHE A 196 -17.15 -13.14 7.73
CA PHE A 196 -15.84 -13.50 7.18
C PHE A 196 -15.97 -14.08 5.77
N ILE A 197 -16.85 -15.07 5.57
CA ILE A 197 -17.05 -15.70 4.26
C ILE A 197 -17.51 -14.68 3.22
N VAL A 198 -18.51 -13.86 3.54
CA VAL A 198 -19.03 -12.83 2.62
C VAL A 198 -17.95 -11.82 2.29
N SER A 199 -17.19 -11.33 3.26
CA SER A 199 -16.09 -10.38 3.02
C SER A 199 -15.02 -10.98 2.11
N VAL A 200 -14.59 -12.22 2.34
CA VAL A 200 -13.63 -12.93 1.50
C VAL A 200 -14.15 -13.11 0.08
N LEU A 201 -15.44 -13.48 -0.07
CA LEU A 201 -16.05 -13.60 -1.40
C LEU A 201 -16.09 -12.27 -2.14
N LEU A 202 -16.54 -11.19 -1.48
CA LEU A 202 -16.60 -9.86 -2.10
C LEU A 202 -15.22 -9.32 -2.45
N PHE A 203 -14.23 -9.50 -1.58
CA PHE A 203 -12.84 -9.13 -1.88
C PHE A 203 -12.26 -9.95 -3.05
N THR A 204 -12.56 -11.25 -3.09
CA THR A 204 -12.17 -12.10 -4.23
C THR A 204 -12.82 -11.64 -5.52
N MET A 205 -14.09 -11.24 -5.48
CA MET A 205 -14.79 -10.67 -6.64
C MET A 205 -14.15 -9.35 -7.08
N GLU A 206 -13.77 -8.47 -6.17
CA GLU A 206 -13.06 -7.22 -6.50
C GLU A 206 -11.74 -7.50 -7.23
N LEU A 207 -10.94 -8.46 -6.74
CA LEU A 207 -9.65 -8.83 -7.32
C LEU A 207 -9.75 -9.60 -8.64
N ALA A 208 -10.80 -10.38 -8.83
CA ALA A 208 -10.96 -11.27 -9.99
C ALA A 208 -11.11 -10.50 -11.31
N VAL A 209 -11.73 -9.32 -11.28
CA VAL A 209 -12.10 -8.59 -12.49
C VAL A 209 -10.93 -8.01 -13.27
N PRO A 210 -10.03 -7.24 -12.67
CA PRO A 210 -8.86 -6.74 -13.40
C PRO A 210 -8.05 -7.91 -13.97
N MET A 211 -7.89 -8.99 -13.21
CA MET A 211 -7.19 -10.19 -13.67
C MET A 211 -7.86 -10.83 -14.89
N HIS A 212 -9.20 -10.94 -14.89
CA HIS A 212 -9.96 -11.48 -16.02
C HIS A 212 -9.89 -10.55 -17.25
N LEU A 213 -10.04 -9.24 -17.05
CA LEU A 213 -10.03 -8.27 -18.13
C LEU A 213 -8.67 -8.16 -18.80
N VAL A 214 -7.58 -8.15 -18.02
CA VAL A 214 -6.21 -8.16 -18.55
C VAL A 214 -5.95 -9.41 -19.39
N ARG A 215 -6.42 -10.57 -18.94
CA ARG A 215 -6.25 -11.83 -19.72
C ARG A 215 -7.10 -11.90 -20.98
N ARG A 216 -8.28 -11.26 -20.98
CA ARG A 216 -9.26 -11.37 -22.05
C ARG A 216 -9.15 -10.27 -23.11
N TYR A 217 -8.77 -9.09 -22.69
CA TYR A 217 -8.70 -7.90 -23.50
C TYR A 217 -7.30 -7.30 -23.37
N ASP A 218 -6.40 -7.73 -24.22
CA ASP A 218 -4.98 -7.36 -24.28
C ASP A 218 -4.69 -5.84 -24.36
N HIS A 219 -5.72 -5.01 -24.22
CA HIS A 219 -5.70 -3.57 -24.52
C HIS A 219 -5.77 -2.66 -23.29
N MET A 220 -5.79 -3.18 -22.06
CA MET A 220 -5.61 -2.33 -20.87
C MET A 220 -4.11 -2.16 -20.61
N ALA A 221 -3.49 -1.38 -21.49
CA ALA A 221 -2.05 -1.11 -21.42
C ALA A 221 -1.77 -0.18 -20.23
N TRP A 222 -1.34 -0.75 -19.12
CA TRP A 222 -0.76 0.01 -18.03
C TRP A 222 0.64 0.45 -18.39
N HIS A 223 1.00 1.67 -17.97
CA HIS A 223 2.37 2.15 -18.14
C HIS A 223 3.25 1.57 -17.01
N PRO A 224 4.22 0.68 -17.30
CA PRO A 224 4.99 -0.04 -16.27
C PRO A 224 5.73 0.88 -15.31
N HIS A 225 6.43 1.88 -15.84
CA HIS A 225 7.20 2.81 -15.02
C HIS A 225 6.32 3.68 -14.14
N HIS A 226 5.16 4.14 -14.64
CA HIS A 226 4.21 4.91 -13.85
C HIS A 226 3.64 4.11 -12.68
N LEU A 227 3.26 2.84 -12.89
CA LEU A 227 2.79 1.98 -11.80
C LEU A 227 3.89 1.71 -10.77
N ALA A 228 5.12 1.43 -11.22
CA ALA A 228 6.25 1.23 -10.32
C ALA A 228 6.53 2.48 -9.46
N GLU A 229 6.49 3.67 -10.07
CA GLU A 229 6.61 4.94 -9.36
C GLU A 229 5.50 5.11 -8.32
N ARG A 230 4.24 4.83 -8.71
CA ARG A 230 3.10 4.90 -7.79
C ARG A 230 3.26 3.95 -6.60
N PHE A 231 3.75 2.72 -6.82
CA PHE A 231 4.07 1.78 -5.73
C PHE A 231 5.16 2.33 -4.83
N GLY A 232 6.22 2.92 -5.38
CA GLY A 232 7.28 3.56 -4.61
C GLY A 232 6.77 4.73 -3.76
N LEU A 233 5.94 5.60 -4.32
CA LEU A 233 5.32 6.73 -3.60
C LEU A 233 4.45 6.25 -2.43
N LEU A 234 3.59 5.25 -2.64
CA LEU A 234 2.78 4.72 -1.55
C LEU A 234 3.63 3.98 -0.50
N THR A 235 4.75 3.37 -0.89
CA THR A 235 5.72 2.80 0.06
C THR A 235 6.30 3.90 0.96
N ILE A 236 6.72 5.04 0.41
CA ILE A 236 7.22 6.18 1.20
C ILE A 236 6.14 6.68 2.16
N ILE A 237 4.92 6.80 1.68
CA ILE A 237 3.77 7.23 2.49
C ILE A 237 3.52 6.26 3.65
N THR A 238 3.49 4.96 3.40
CA THR A 238 3.25 3.96 4.45
C THR A 238 4.44 3.80 5.41
N LEU A 239 5.67 4.09 4.97
CA LEU A 239 6.83 4.23 5.86
C LEU A 239 6.67 5.41 6.82
N GLY A 240 5.92 6.44 6.45
CA GLY A 240 5.52 7.52 7.34
C GLY A 240 4.81 7.01 8.61
N GLU A 241 4.00 5.96 8.51
CA GLU A 241 3.34 5.35 9.67
C GLU A 241 4.35 4.74 10.66
N VAL A 242 5.47 4.19 10.17
CA VAL A 242 6.56 3.70 11.03
C VAL A 242 7.19 4.84 11.81
N LEU A 243 7.39 6.00 11.17
CA LEU A 243 7.92 7.19 11.82
C LEU A 243 6.91 7.79 12.83
N VAL A 244 5.62 7.79 12.50
CA VAL A 244 4.56 8.22 13.43
C VAL A 244 4.51 7.33 14.68
N GLY A 245 4.50 6.00 14.51
CA GLY A 245 4.56 5.05 15.62
C GLY A 245 5.84 5.20 16.46
N THR A 246 6.98 5.46 15.81
CA THR A 246 8.24 5.80 16.50
C THR A 246 8.08 7.06 17.34
N ALA A 247 7.52 8.13 16.78
CA ALA A 247 7.31 9.39 17.50
C ALA A 247 6.39 9.22 18.73
N GLN A 248 5.32 8.42 18.59
CA GLN A 248 4.43 8.08 19.70
C GLN A 248 5.17 7.34 20.82
N SER A 249 5.97 6.30 20.48
CA SER A 249 6.78 5.56 21.45
C SER A 249 7.81 6.45 22.15
N VAL A 250 8.48 7.31 21.41
CA VAL A 250 9.45 8.26 21.95
C VAL A 250 8.77 9.26 22.87
N THR A 251 7.60 9.79 22.49
CA THR A 251 6.85 10.73 23.32
C THR A 251 6.43 10.10 24.65
N ALA A 252 5.91 8.87 24.64
CA ALA A 252 5.54 8.14 25.85
C ALA A 252 6.75 7.97 26.79
N LEU A 253 7.86 7.44 26.28
CA LEU A 253 9.10 7.26 27.06
C LEU A 253 9.68 8.58 27.56
N TYR A 254 9.65 9.64 26.73
CA TYR A 254 10.15 10.95 27.12
C TYR A 254 9.33 11.59 28.23
N THR A 255 8.02 11.42 28.20
CA THR A 255 7.12 11.96 29.24
C THR A 255 7.40 11.30 30.59
N GLU A 256 7.68 9.99 30.62
CA GLU A 256 7.96 9.25 31.84
C GLU A 256 9.41 9.43 32.34
N HIS A 257 10.40 9.43 31.43
CA HIS A 257 11.82 9.27 31.77
C HIS A 257 12.74 10.35 31.17
N GLY A 258 12.19 11.32 30.43
CA GLY A 258 12.98 12.31 29.69
C GLY A 258 13.85 11.64 28.60
N TRP A 259 14.99 12.25 28.28
CA TRP A 259 15.98 11.70 27.34
C TRP A 259 16.81 10.59 28.04
N SER A 260 16.20 9.45 28.27
CA SER A 260 16.86 8.27 28.79
C SER A 260 17.57 7.46 27.65
N ALA A 261 18.42 6.52 28.03
CA ALA A 261 19.02 5.60 27.06
C ALA A 261 17.95 4.82 26.27
N SER A 262 16.88 4.39 26.92
CA SER A 262 15.74 3.70 26.26
C SER A 262 15.07 4.60 25.23
N THR A 263 14.80 5.86 25.56
CA THR A 263 14.19 6.86 24.64
C THR A 263 15.05 7.03 23.38
N VAL A 264 16.38 7.19 23.56
CA VAL A 264 17.30 7.35 22.44
C VAL A 264 17.39 6.07 21.59
N VAL A 265 17.43 4.90 22.22
CA VAL A 265 17.46 3.62 21.49
C VAL A 265 16.19 3.39 20.70
N VAL A 266 15.01 3.69 21.24
CA VAL A 266 13.73 3.56 20.52
C VAL A 266 13.69 4.51 19.33
N LEU A 267 14.08 5.79 19.51
CA LEU A 267 14.18 6.76 18.42
C LEU A 267 15.11 6.27 17.31
N ALA A 268 16.34 5.92 17.67
CA ALA A 268 17.34 5.46 16.70
C ALA A 268 16.90 4.18 15.98
N SER A 269 16.30 3.23 16.71
CA SER A 269 15.85 1.96 16.13
C SER A 269 14.65 2.17 15.18
N GLY A 270 13.66 2.95 15.58
CA GLY A 270 12.48 3.18 14.74
C GLY A 270 12.82 3.90 13.42
N VAL A 271 13.62 4.97 13.51
CA VAL A 271 14.11 5.67 12.30
C VAL A 271 14.97 4.75 11.44
N SER A 272 15.84 3.95 12.07
CA SER A 272 16.73 3.02 11.37
C SER A 272 15.96 1.89 10.69
N ILE A 273 14.89 1.37 11.31
CA ILE A 273 13.99 0.38 10.69
C ILE A 273 13.34 1.00 9.45
N ALA A 274 12.77 2.19 9.56
CA ALA A 274 12.13 2.86 8.43
C ALA A 274 13.11 3.08 7.27
N LEU A 275 14.33 3.58 7.56
CA LEU A 275 15.38 3.80 6.56
C LEU A 275 15.84 2.48 5.91
N GLY A 276 16.05 1.43 6.71
CA GLY A 276 16.50 0.13 6.19
C GLY A 276 15.44 -0.54 5.31
N LEU A 277 14.15 -0.47 5.70
CA LEU A 277 13.05 -0.99 4.87
C LEU A 277 12.87 -0.19 3.57
N TRP A 278 13.02 1.14 3.64
CA TRP A 278 13.07 1.99 2.46
C TRP A 278 14.20 1.56 1.52
N TRP A 279 15.40 1.38 2.03
CA TRP A 279 16.58 1.02 1.24
C TRP A 279 16.37 -0.32 0.52
N VAL A 280 16.00 -1.36 1.26
CA VAL A 280 15.77 -2.70 0.68
C VAL A 280 14.67 -2.71 -0.39
N TYR A 281 13.62 -1.90 -0.21
CA TYR A 281 12.54 -1.81 -1.19
C TYR A 281 12.99 -1.14 -2.49
N PHE A 282 13.70 0.00 -2.39
CA PHE A 282 14.10 0.79 -3.56
C PHE A 282 15.29 0.23 -4.33
N GLU A 283 15.99 -0.77 -3.78
CA GLU A 283 16.96 -1.58 -4.53
C GLU A 283 16.32 -2.50 -5.57
N VAL A 284 15.00 -2.75 -5.47
CA VAL A 284 14.29 -3.59 -6.44
C VAL A 284 13.85 -2.72 -7.63
N PRO A 285 14.36 -2.95 -8.85
CA PRO A 285 14.06 -2.12 -10.02
C PRO A 285 12.68 -2.47 -10.62
N PHE A 286 11.60 -2.18 -9.87
CA PHE A 286 10.23 -2.55 -10.27
C PHE A 286 9.84 -2.00 -11.65
N GLY A 287 10.29 -0.79 -12.01
CA GLY A 287 10.00 -0.19 -13.32
C GLY A 287 10.50 -1.05 -14.48
N GLN A 288 11.76 -1.49 -14.39
CA GLN A 288 12.37 -2.35 -15.40
C GLN A 288 11.71 -3.75 -15.41
N ILE A 289 11.49 -4.33 -14.24
CA ILE A 289 10.83 -5.64 -14.10
C ILE A 289 9.46 -5.65 -14.74
N LEU A 290 8.64 -4.63 -14.51
CA LEU A 290 7.30 -4.53 -15.10
C LEU A 290 7.34 -4.25 -16.60
N HIS A 291 8.37 -3.52 -17.09
CA HIS A 291 8.58 -3.29 -18.50
C HIS A 291 8.95 -4.58 -19.25
N GLU A 292 9.88 -5.36 -18.72
CA GLU A 292 10.32 -6.62 -19.32
C GLU A 292 9.29 -7.76 -19.19
N HIS A 293 8.47 -7.72 -18.12
CA HIS A 293 7.50 -8.76 -17.81
C HIS A 293 6.08 -8.21 -17.54
N PRO A 294 5.40 -7.60 -18.52
CA PRO A 294 4.09 -6.97 -18.31
C PRO A 294 3.01 -7.95 -17.82
N ALA A 295 3.11 -9.24 -18.16
CA ALA A 295 2.19 -10.28 -17.66
C ALA A 295 2.23 -10.46 -16.13
N ARG A 296 3.26 -9.95 -15.44
CA ARG A 296 3.43 -10.04 -13.98
C ARG A 296 2.93 -8.83 -13.22
N THR A 297 2.53 -7.77 -13.92
CA THR A 297 2.05 -6.52 -13.30
C THR A 297 0.95 -6.77 -12.27
N VAL A 298 -0.01 -7.65 -12.57
CA VAL A 298 -1.08 -8.02 -11.63
C VAL A 298 -0.52 -8.70 -10.37
N THR A 299 0.44 -9.62 -10.54
CA THR A 299 1.06 -10.30 -9.40
C THR A 299 1.82 -9.32 -8.51
N VAL A 300 2.63 -8.45 -9.13
CA VAL A 300 3.36 -7.40 -8.41
C VAL A 300 2.39 -6.49 -7.66
N ALA A 301 1.33 -6.03 -8.33
CA ALA A 301 0.31 -5.18 -7.72
C ALA A 301 -0.34 -5.85 -6.50
N TYR A 302 -0.74 -7.12 -6.61
CA TYR A 302 -1.43 -7.81 -5.51
C TYR A 302 -0.52 -8.13 -4.34
N VAL A 303 0.74 -8.43 -4.59
CA VAL A 303 1.72 -8.63 -3.52
C VAL A 303 1.98 -7.34 -2.74
N HIS A 304 1.91 -6.17 -3.39
CA HIS A 304 2.05 -4.88 -2.72
C HIS A 304 0.97 -4.59 -1.66
N PHE A 305 -0.20 -5.26 -1.73
CA PHE A 305 -1.17 -5.21 -0.63
C PHE A 305 -0.56 -5.60 0.70
N ILE A 306 0.18 -6.72 0.70
CA ILE A 306 0.79 -7.26 1.90
C ILE A 306 1.97 -6.38 2.34
N LEU A 307 2.75 -5.86 1.38
CA LEU A 307 3.86 -4.94 1.68
C LEU A 307 3.36 -3.66 2.36
N PHE A 308 2.37 -2.98 1.81
CA PHE A 308 1.79 -1.76 2.40
C PHE A 308 1.12 -2.04 3.76
N ALA A 309 0.37 -3.14 3.86
CA ALA A 309 -0.24 -3.52 5.12
C ALA A 309 0.80 -3.81 6.20
N SER A 310 1.91 -4.47 5.86
CA SER A 310 2.98 -4.76 6.82
C SER A 310 3.69 -3.48 7.30
N LEU A 311 3.95 -2.51 6.41
CA LEU A 311 4.54 -1.22 6.80
C LEU A 311 3.63 -0.45 7.77
N ALA A 312 2.33 -0.35 7.47
CA ALA A 312 1.37 0.28 8.37
C ALA A 312 1.27 -0.46 9.71
N ALA A 313 1.33 -1.81 9.70
CA ALA A 313 1.31 -2.62 10.91
C ALA A 313 2.57 -2.44 11.78
N ILE A 314 3.75 -2.16 11.20
CA ILE A 314 4.96 -1.83 11.97
C ILE A 314 4.71 -0.55 12.79
N GLY A 315 4.14 0.49 12.18
CA GLY A 315 3.79 1.73 12.87
C GLY A 315 2.80 1.50 14.02
N ALA A 316 1.75 0.72 13.77
CA ALA A 316 0.80 0.32 14.81
C ALA A 316 1.48 -0.47 15.95
N GLY A 317 2.41 -1.38 15.63
CA GLY A 317 3.18 -2.15 16.62
C GLY A 317 4.06 -1.28 17.51
N LEU A 318 4.68 -0.24 16.95
CA LEU A 318 5.42 0.75 17.73
C LEU A 318 4.47 1.55 18.64
N HIS A 319 3.28 1.89 18.17
CA HIS A 319 2.27 2.56 19.01
C HIS A 319 1.78 1.64 20.16
N VAL A 320 1.68 0.32 19.97
CA VAL A 320 1.42 -0.63 21.08
C VAL A 320 2.47 -0.49 22.17
N ALA A 321 3.74 -0.33 21.81
CA ALA A 321 4.80 -0.11 22.79
C ALA A 321 4.61 1.20 23.56
N ALA A 322 4.18 2.28 22.90
CA ALA A 322 3.84 3.54 23.55
C ALA A 322 2.73 3.36 24.60
N LEU A 323 1.60 2.75 24.18
CA LEU A 323 0.46 2.48 25.09
C LEU A 323 0.85 1.62 26.29
N ARG A 324 1.83 0.73 26.12
CA ARG A 324 2.35 -0.10 27.19
C ARG A 324 3.17 0.73 28.20
N GLU A 325 4.05 1.60 27.72
CA GLU A 325 4.84 2.49 28.61
C GLU A 325 3.93 3.45 29.39
N GLU A 326 2.85 3.91 28.79
CA GLU A 326 1.81 4.73 29.44
C GLU A 326 0.92 3.96 30.44
N GLY A 327 1.13 2.64 30.56
CA GLY A 327 0.31 1.80 31.47
C GLY A 327 -1.08 1.46 30.93
N HIS A 328 -1.35 1.73 29.67
CA HIS A 328 -2.65 1.52 29.02
C HIS A 328 -2.77 0.19 28.26
N ALA A 329 -1.85 -0.74 28.45
CA ALA A 329 -1.83 -2.02 27.74
C ALA A 329 -1.89 -3.23 28.66
N VAL A 330 -2.77 -4.18 28.30
CA VAL A 330 -2.86 -5.51 28.93
C VAL A 330 -1.89 -6.50 28.28
N ILE A 331 -1.48 -6.22 27.02
CA ILE A 331 -0.57 -7.09 26.28
C ILE A 331 0.80 -7.21 26.96
N SER A 332 1.40 -8.40 26.91
CA SER A 332 2.73 -8.67 27.48
C SER A 332 3.85 -7.93 26.73
N SER A 333 5.04 -7.81 27.35
CA SER A 333 6.24 -7.26 26.66
C SER A 333 6.53 -8.02 25.36
N THR A 334 6.40 -9.35 25.39
CA THR A 334 6.60 -10.18 24.20
C THR A 334 5.53 -9.91 23.14
N GLY A 335 4.29 -9.64 23.53
CA GLY A 335 3.24 -9.21 22.61
C GLY A 335 3.57 -7.89 21.93
N ALA A 336 4.11 -6.91 22.66
CA ALA A 336 4.59 -5.65 22.07
C ALA A 336 5.79 -5.84 21.13
N VAL A 337 6.72 -6.74 21.43
CA VAL A 337 7.83 -7.10 20.52
C VAL A 337 7.29 -7.78 19.26
N LEU A 338 6.35 -8.73 19.40
CA LEU A 338 5.74 -9.44 18.28
C LEU A 338 4.94 -8.48 17.37
N SER A 339 4.29 -7.45 17.92
CA SER A 339 3.54 -6.47 17.11
C SER A 339 4.44 -5.67 16.16
N VAL A 340 5.75 -5.61 16.39
CA VAL A 340 6.73 -5.01 15.47
C VAL A 340 7.47 -6.09 14.66
N ALA A 341 7.96 -7.16 15.32
CA ALA A 341 8.79 -8.17 14.68
C ALA A 341 8.05 -8.94 13.57
N VAL A 342 6.77 -9.28 13.80
CA VAL A 342 5.97 -10.03 12.82
C VAL A 342 5.75 -9.24 11.52
N PRO A 343 5.27 -7.99 11.53
CA PRO A 343 5.12 -7.26 10.28
C PRO A 343 6.45 -6.93 9.59
N VAL A 344 7.56 -6.73 10.32
CA VAL A 344 8.91 -6.63 9.70
C VAL A 344 9.27 -7.93 8.99
N ALA A 345 9.03 -9.10 9.62
CA ALA A 345 9.24 -10.40 8.98
C ALA A 345 8.38 -10.56 7.73
N VAL A 346 7.09 -10.22 7.82
CA VAL A 346 6.16 -10.29 6.68
C VAL A 346 6.65 -9.43 5.53
N PHE A 347 7.04 -8.18 5.79
CA PHE A 347 7.56 -7.30 4.74
C PHE A 347 8.77 -7.91 4.02
N VAL A 348 9.78 -8.35 4.77
CA VAL A 348 11.01 -8.90 4.18
C VAL A 348 10.72 -10.21 3.43
N ILE A 349 9.99 -11.14 4.02
CA ILE A 349 9.66 -12.43 3.38
C ILE A 349 8.87 -12.21 2.08
N ILE A 350 7.88 -11.33 2.11
CA ILE A 350 7.04 -11.05 0.94
C ILE A 350 7.82 -10.33 -0.15
N LEU A 351 8.72 -9.41 0.21
CA LEU A 351 9.58 -8.75 -0.76
C LEU A 351 10.52 -9.76 -1.44
N TYR A 352 11.12 -10.70 -0.68
CA TYR A 352 11.92 -11.78 -1.25
C TYR A 352 11.09 -12.71 -2.14
N ALA A 353 9.89 -13.10 -1.69
CA ALA A 353 8.99 -13.92 -2.47
C ALA A 353 8.61 -13.23 -3.80
N LEU A 354 8.40 -11.92 -3.77
CA LEU A 354 8.11 -11.12 -4.95
C LEU A 354 9.29 -11.11 -5.92
N VAL A 355 10.51 -10.85 -5.43
CA VAL A 355 11.73 -10.89 -6.26
C VAL A 355 11.94 -12.26 -6.91
N VAL A 356 11.70 -13.35 -6.16
CA VAL A 356 11.76 -14.72 -6.73
C VAL A 356 10.68 -14.94 -7.78
N ALA A 357 9.45 -14.57 -7.49
CA ALA A 357 8.31 -14.75 -8.39
C ALA A 357 8.50 -13.99 -9.71
N VAL A 358 9.16 -12.83 -9.66
CA VAL A 358 9.39 -11.98 -10.83
C VAL A 358 10.61 -12.44 -11.63
N ASN A 359 11.69 -12.85 -10.99
CA ASN A 359 12.95 -13.21 -11.65
C ASN A 359 13.04 -14.68 -12.10
N LEU A 360 11.99 -15.50 -11.86
CA LEU A 360 11.87 -16.91 -12.30
C LEU A 360 13.01 -17.86 -11.87
N ARG A 361 13.96 -17.43 -11.05
CA ARG A 361 15.10 -18.25 -10.64
C ARG A 361 15.20 -18.31 -9.13
N ALA A 362 15.62 -19.46 -8.61
CA ALA A 362 15.85 -19.65 -7.18
C ALA A 362 16.79 -18.56 -6.62
N LEU A 363 16.45 -18.05 -5.47
CA LEU A 363 17.34 -17.18 -4.69
C LEU A 363 18.72 -17.82 -4.58
N GLY A 364 19.75 -17.09 -4.97
CA GLY A 364 21.13 -17.52 -4.75
C GLY A 364 21.40 -17.76 -3.25
N ARG A 365 22.44 -18.55 -2.92
CA ARG A 365 22.78 -18.88 -1.52
C ARG A 365 22.88 -17.67 -0.60
N ILE A 366 23.35 -16.54 -1.11
CA ILE A 366 23.48 -15.30 -0.33
C ILE A 366 22.12 -14.78 0.14
N TYR A 367 21.12 -14.76 -0.74
CA TYR A 367 19.77 -14.30 -0.39
C TYR A 367 19.09 -15.23 0.63
N GLN A 368 19.33 -16.54 0.53
CA GLN A 368 18.86 -17.53 1.51
C GLN A 368 19.52 -17.30 2.87
N LEU A 369 20.83 -17.00 2.88
CA LEU A 369 21.56 -16.67 4.09
C LEU A 369 21.03 -15.38 4.74
N MET A 370 20.82 -14.33 3.97
CA MET A 370 20.29 -13.04 4.45
C MET A 370 18.90 -13.23 5.05
N LEU A 371 18.02 -13.96 4.38
CA LEU A 371 16.68 -14.29 4.89
C LEU A 371 16.78 -15.10 6.18
N GLY A 372 17.67 -16.10 6.24
CA GLY A 372 17.92 -16.88 7.46
C GLY A 372 18.42 -16.04 8.62
N LEU A 373 19.38 -15.13 8.39
CA LEU A 373 19.89 -14.20 9.40
C LEU A 373 18.82 -13.21 9.86
N THR A 374 18.00 -12.70 8.95
CA THR A 374 16.85 -11.84 9.26
C THR A 374 15.86 -12.55 10.19
N ILE A 375 15.47 -13.77 9.85
CA ILE A 375 14.57 -14.59 10.69
C ILE A 375 15.21 -14.87 12.04
N ALA A 376 16.51 -15.19 12.07
CA ALA A 376 17.25 -15.42 13.32
C ALA A 376 17.31 -14.18 14.21
N ALA A 377 17.52 -12.99 13.66
CA ALA A 377 17.51 -11.73 14.40
C ALA A 377 16.12 -11.44 15.00
N LEU A 378 15.05 -11.59 14.20
CA LEU A 378 13.68 -11.38 14.67
C LEU A 378 13.27 -12.42 15.73
N ALA A 379 13.58 -13.69 15.54
CA ALA A 379 13.35 -14.73 16.55
C ALA A 379 14.17 -14.46 17.80
N GLY A 380 15.43 -14.04 17.67
CA GLY A 380 16.29 -13.63 18.77
C GLY A 380 15.70 -12.50 19.59
N SER A 381 15.10 -11.47 18.96
CA SER A 381 14.44 -10.38 19.68
C SER A 381 13.24 -10.88 20.51
N VAL A 382 12.47 -11.82 19.97
CA VAL A 382 11.34 -12.44 20.70
C VAL A 382 11.85 -13.28 21.89
N LEU A 383 12.91 -14.06 21.70
CA LEU A 383 13.54 -14.86 22.78
C LEU A 383 14.11 -13.97 23.89
N LEU A 384 14.73 -12.84 23.53
CA LEU A 384 15.22 -11.84 24.50
C LEU A 384 14.05 -11.26 25.32
N SER A 385 12.93 -10.95 24.67
CA SER A 385 11.74 -10.47 25.36
C SER A 385 11.15 -11.52 26.32
N LEU A 386 11.13 -12.80 25.93
CA LEU A 386 10.73 -13.89 26.80
C LEU A 386 11.68 -14.05 28.00
N ALA A 387 12.95 -13.71 27.85
CA ALA A 387 13.96 -13.67 28.93
C ALA A 387 13.86 -12.41 29.81
N GLY A 388 12.86 -11.51 29.57
CA GLY A 388 12.65 -10.31 30.37
C GLY A 388 13.50 -9.10 29.93
N VAL A 389 14.14 -9.15 28.78
CA VAL A 389 14.92 -8.01 28.24
C VAL A 389 13.96 -6.87 27.88
N PRO A 390 14.30 -5.60 28.20
CA PRO A 390 13.46 -4.45 27.91
C PRO A 390 13.16 -4.27 26.40
N PHE A 391 11.96 -3.73 26.07
CA PHE A 391 11.50 -3.52 24.71
C PHE A 391 12.51 -2.75 23.84
N ALA A 392 13.12 -1.69 24.37
CA ALA A 392 14.12 -0.90 23.64
C ALA A 392 15.29 -1.76 23.12
N ALA A 393 15.82 -2.68 23.95
CA ALA A 393 16.89 -3.59 23.54
C ALA A 393 16.40 -4.62 22.51
N CYS A 394 15.18 -5.14 22.67
CA CYS A 394 14.57 -6.02 21.66
C CYS A 394 14.37 -5.29 20.32
N LEU A 395 13.93 -4.03 20.34
CA LEU A 395 13.78 -3.21 19.15
C LEU A 395 15.13 -2.94 18.45
N ALA A 396 16.20 -2.74 19.24
CA ALA A 396 17.57 -2.63 18.72
C ALA A 396 18.06 -3.91 18.01
N VAL A 397 17.52 -5.07 18.36
CA VAL A 397 17.77 -6.32 17.62
C VAL A 397 16.89 -6.42 16.37
N ILE A 398 15.62 -5.99 16.44
CA ILE A 398 14.71 -5.96 15.28
C ILE A 398 15.29 -5.10 14.15
N LEU A 399 15.93 -3.95 14.48
CA LEU A 399 16.52 -3.09 13.46
C LEU A 399 17.59 -3.79 12.61
N LEU A 400 18.23 -4.86 13.11
CA LEU A 400 19.21 -5.63 12.33
C LEU A 400 18.55 -6.30 11.11
N ALA A 401 17.27 -6.64 11.19
CA ALA A 401 16.56 -7.34 10.13
C ALA A 401 16.65 -6.61 8.76
N PRO A 402 16.23 -5.33 8.60
CA PRO A 402 16.41 -4.64 7.33
C PRO A 402 17.90 -4.40 6.98
N TRP A 403 18.77 -4.13 7.96
CA TRP A 403 20.19 -3.83 7.69
C TRP A 403 21.02 -5.03 7.25
N ILE A 404 20.69 -6.24 7.69
CA ILE A 404 21.25 -7.48 7.14
C ILE A 404 20.99 -7.55 5.64
N ASN A 405 19.79 -7.16 5.20
CA ASN A 405 19.40 -7.17 3.80
C ASN A 405 20.10 -6.05 3.02
N VAL A 406 20.17 -4.84 3.56
CA VAL A 406 20.93 -3.73 2.97
C VAL A 406 22.39 -4.13 2.76
N ALA A 407 23.06 -4.62 3.81
CA ALA A 407 24.45 -5.04 3.73
C ALA A 407 24.68 -6.14 2.67
N GLY A 408 23.76 -7.08 2.57
CA GLY A 408 23.86 -8.16 1.59
C GLY A 408 23.65 -7.69 0.15
N VAL A 409 22.71 -6.78 -0.08
CA VAL A 409 22.45 -6.23 -1.42
C VAL A 409 23.63 -5.36 -1.85
N GLU A 410 24.12 -4.47 -1.00
CA GLU A 410 25.25 -3.57 -1.29
C GLU A 410 26.58 -4.33 -1.55
N THR A 411 26.81 -5.43 -0.85
CA THR A 411 28.09 -6.15 -0.99
C THR A 411 28.11 -7.17 -2.12
N VAL A 412 26.97 -7.82 -2.40
CA VAL A 412 26.91 -8.96 -3.35
C VAL A 412 25.76 -8.85 -4.34
N GLY A 413 24.64 -8.25 -3.91
CA GLY A 413 23.40 -8.25 -4.68
C GLY A 413 23.40 -7.31 -5.88
N SER A 414 23.91 -6.11 -5.73
CA SER A 414 24.00 -5.09 -6.79
C SER A 414 24.81 -5.60 -7.98
N TRP A 415 25.96 -6.24 -7.72
CA TRP A 415 26.81 -6.82 -8.77
C TRP A 415 26.11 -7.93 -9.54
N HIS A 416 25.35 -8.81 -8.87
CA HIS A 416 24.63 -9.88 -9.52
C HIS A 416 23.38 -9.41 -10.28
N MET A 417 22.69 -8.39 -9.80
CA MET A 417 21.49 -7.85 -10.44
C MET A 417 21.83 -7.10 -11.73
N HIS A 418 22.82 -6.21 -11.69
CA HIS A 418 23.30 -5.49 -12.87
C HIS A 418 23.86 -6.42 -13.94
N LYS A 419 24.68 -7.39 -13.55
CA LYS A 419 25.27 -8.36 -14.51
C LYS A 419 24.24 -9.26 -15.20
N ARG A 420 23.07 -9.50 -14.58
CA ARG A 420 21.97 -10.27 -15.19
C ARG A 420 21.15 -9.46 -16.16
N LEU A 421 20.93 -8.18 -15.86
CA LEU A 421 20.23 -7.25 -16.76
C LEU A 421 21.05 -6.96 -18.02
N GLU A 422 22.42 -7.00 -17.93
CA GLU A 422 23.30 -6.86 -19.08
C GLU A 422 23.39 -8.12 -19.95
N VAL A 423 23.08 -9.30 -19.41
CA VAL A 423 23.15 -10.58 -20.14
C VAL A 423 21.83 -10.93 -20.84
N ASP A 424 20.71 -10.39 -20.35
CA ASP A 424 19.37 -10.63 -20.90
C ASP A 424 18.92 -9.47 -21.85
N ALA A 425 19.72 -8.39 -22.00
CA ALA A 425 19.57 -7.30 -22.96
C ALA A 425 20.46 -7.53 -24.20
#